data_f1476c6fff5e3c9f34462ec2b92fbb3c
#
_entry.id   f1476c6fff5e3c9f34462ec2b92fbb3c
#
_cell.length_a   1.000
_cell.length_b   1.000
_cell.length_c   1.000
_cell.angle_alpha   90.00
_cell.angle_beta   90.00
_cell.angle_gamma   90.00
#
_symmetry.space_group_name_H-M   'P 1'
#
loop_
_entity.id
_entity.type
_entity.pdbx_description
1 polymer ?
#
loop_
_entity_poly.entity_id
_entity_poly.type
_entity_poly.pdbx_seq_one_letter_code
_entity_poly.pdbx_strand_id
1 'polypeptide(L)'
;PLGGHEPNTGRKIERFTPFERAAHWSNAITFIILTVSGVVMLFGKFFLLPVIGASLFGWLTYALKTAHNFAGPVFAVSLVVVIVTFIKDNVPQRGDLTWLAKGGGMFGGTEVPSHRFNAGEKGLFWVGVFVIGLVVVVSGLFLDKLLPGFTFTRGEMQVAHMVHSAAAILMMTAFLGHIYMGTLGMKGAFSAMRTGYVDEAWAREHHGFWAEDIRAGKIPAQRSPQASPPLAKQL
;
A
#
# COMPACT_ATOMS: atom_id res chain seq x y z
N PRO A 1 -17.90 -0.46 9.47
CA PRO A 1 -16.47 -0.30 9.72
C PRO A 1 -16.05 -1.13 10.93
N LEU A 2 -14.88 -1.73 10.86
CA LEU A 2 -14.27 -2.45 11.98
C LEU A 2 -13.70 -1.43 12.98
N GLY A 3 -13.86 -1.73 14.28
CA GLY A 3 -13.25 -0.96 15.36
C GLY A 3 -14.07 0.24 15.86
N GLY A 4 -13.53 0.88 16.89
CA GLY A 4 -14.15 2.00 17.56
C GLY A 4 -15.11 1.59 18.70
N HIS A 5 -14.91 0.38 19.23
CA HIS A 5 -15.69 -0.15 20.37
C HIS A 5 -15.16 0.39 21.72
N GLU A 6 -13.85 0.68 21.81
CA GLU A 6 -13.25 1.27 22.98
C GLU A 6 -13.19 2.81 22.90
N PRO A 7 -13.46 3.53 24.00
CA PRO A 7 -13.30 4.98 24.02
C PRO A 7 -11.81 5.35 23.90
N ASN A 8 -11.54 6.44 23.21
CA ASN A 8 -10.17 6.97 23.08
C ASN A 8 -9.57 7.27 24.46
N THR A 9 -8.36 6.78 24.69
CA THR A 9 -7.62 7.05 25.94
C THR A 9 -6.94 8.41 25.95
N GLY A 10 -6.79 9.05 24.79
CA GLY A 10 -5.98 10.25 24.60
C GLY A 10 -4.47 10.00 24.55
N ARG A 11 -4.02 8.78 24.91
CA ARG A 11 -2.62 8.39 24.84
C ARG A 11 -2.27 7.95 23.42
N LYS A 12 -1.26 8.58 22.81
CA LYS A 12 -0.85 8.32 21.43
C LYS A 12 0.38 7.43 21.39
N ILE A 13 0.36 6.48 20.46
CA ILE A 13 1.46 5.55 20.16
C ILE A 13 1.90 5.79 18.73
N GLU A 14 3.21 5.93 18.50
CA GLU A 14 3.78 6.08 17.17
C GLU A 14 3.81 4.73 16.45
N ARG A 15 2.90 4.54 15.48
CA ARG A 15 2.87 3.36 14.64
C ARG A 15 3.87 3.46 13.49
N PHE A 16 3.93 4.64 12.83
CA PHE A 16 4.81 4.89 11.69
C PHE A 16 5.67 6.13 11.88
N THR A 17 6.97 5.96 11.74
CA THR A 17 7.93 7.06 11.77
C THR A 17 7.76 7.99 10.57
N PRO A 18 8.28 9.24 10.60
CA PRO A 18 8.25 10.15 9.45
C PRO A 18 8.85 9.54 8.18
N PHE A 19 9.96 8.78 8.30
CA PHE A 19 10.59 8.11 7.17
C PHE A 19 9.69 7.01 6.56
N GLU A 20 9.09 6.16 7.41
CA GLU A 20 8.17 5.10 6.97
C GLU A 20 6.96 5.68 6.22
N ARG A 21 6.43 6.81 6.70
CA ARG A 21 5.34 7.53 6.03
C ARG A 21 5.78 8.14 4.70
N ALA A 22 6.96 8.74 4.64
CA ALA A 22 7.51 9.29 3.40
C ALA A 22 7.72 8.20 2.34
N ALA A 23 8.27 7.05 2.73
CA ALA A 23 8.41 5.88 1.86
C ALA A 23 7.05 5.40 1.32
N HIS A 24 6.06 5.26 2.18
CA HIS A 24 4.70 4.87 1.79
C HIS A 24 4.06 5.88 0.83
N TRP A 25 4.08 7.19 1.15
CA TRP A 25 3.42 8.20 0.32
C TRP A 25 4.12 8.40 -1.02
N SER A 26 5.45 8.30 -1.09
CA SER A 26 6.18 8.33 -2.36
C SER A 26 5.73 7.19 -3.28
N ASN A 27 5.60 5.98 -2.73
CA ASN A 27 5.12 4.84 -3.48
C ASN A 27 3.63 4.98 -3.86
N ALA A 28 2.78 5.45 -2.93
CA ALA A 28 1.35 5.63 -3.18
C ALA A 28 1.05 6.68 -4.26
N ILE A 29 1.76 7.81 -4.26
CA ILE A 29 1.57 8.88 -5.27
C ILE A 29 1.95 8.37 -6.65
N THR A 30 3.11 7.74 -6.79
CA THR A 30 3.55 7.18 -8.07
C THR A 30 2.63 6.05 -8.54
N PHE A 31 2.14 5.20 -7.64
CA PHE A 31 1.13 4.19 -7.94
C PHE A 31 -0.16 4.80 -8.49
N ILE A 32 -0.66 5.89 -7.90
CA ILE A 32 -1.88 6.57 -8.39
C ILE A 32 -1.65 7.12 -9.80
N ILE A 33 -0.51 7.76 -10.07
CA ILE A 33 -0.16 8.26 -11.40
C ILE A 33 -0.13 7.12 -12.42
N LEU A 34 0.53 6.00 -12.08
CA LEU A 34 0.62 4.81 -12.93
C LEU A 34 -0.74 4.15 -13.16
N THR A 35 -1.57 4.07 -12.11
CA THR A 35 -2.94 3.52 -12.21
C THR A 35 -3.80 4.35 -13.15
N VAL A 36 -3.88 5.66 -12.96
CA VAL A 36 -4.71 6.55 -13.79
C VAL A 36 -4.23 6.51 -15.24
N SER A 37 -2.94 6.68 -15.47
CA SER A 37 -2.37 6.65 -16.83
C SER A 37 -2.53 5.27 -17.48
N GLY A 38 -2.29 4.19 -16.74
CA GLY A 38 -2.44 2.81 -17.24
C GLY A 38 -3.87 2.47 -17.62
N VAL A 39 -4.86 2.82 -16.80
CA VAL A 39 -6.28 2.60 -17.08
C VAL A 39 -6.73 3.37 -18.33
N VAL A 40 -6.29 4.62 -18.48
CA VAL A 40 -6.62 5.41 -19.69
C VAL A 40 -5.96 4.82 -20.93
N MET A 41 -4.70 4.40 -20.86
CA MET A 41 -4.03 3.79 -22.00
C MET A 41 -4.64 2.43 -22.40
N LEU A 42 -5.08 1.63 -21.43
CA LEU A 42 -5.61 0.30 -21.68
C LEU A 42 -7.08 0.32 -22.10
N PHE A 43 -7.90 1.12 -21.43
CA PHE A 43 -9.36 1.10 -21.58
C PHE A 43 -9.96 2.41 -22.11
N GLY A 44 -9.20 3.51 -22.17
CA GLY A 44 -9.70 4.85 -22.49
C GLY A 44 -10.41 4.94 -23.82
N LYS A 45 -10.04 4.10 -24.80
CA LYS A 45 -10.72 4.05 -26.10
C LYS A 45 -12.21 3.65 -26.00
N PHE A 46 -12.60 2.94 -24.94
CA PHE A 46 -13.98 2.48 -24.76
C PHE A 46 -14.87 3.50 -24.05
N PHE A 47 -14.32 4.34 -23.16
CA PHE A 47 -15.11 5.27 -22.37
C PHE A 47 -14.74 6.76 -22.57
N LEU A 48 -13.48 7.10 -22.87
CA LEU A 48 -13.07 8.49 -23.09
C LEU A 48 -13.13 8.91 -24.55
N LEU A 49 -12.62 8.09 -25.46
CA LEU A 49 -12.61 8.41 -26.90
C LEU A 49 -13.97 8.80 -27.44
N PRO A 50 -15.10 8.11 -27.14
CA PRO A 50 -16.43 8.50 -27.61
C PRO A 50 -16.90 9.84 -27.05
N VAL A 51 -16.38 10.28 -25.90
CA VAL A 51 -16.81 11.51 -25.22
C VAL A 51 -16.00 12.72 -25.67
N ILE A 52 -14.65 12.59 -25.74
CA ILE A 52 -13.75 13.73 -25.96
C ILE A 52 -13.24 13.82 -27.41
N GLY A 53 -13.49 12.81 -28.24
CA GLY A 53 -13.07 12.76 -29.63
C GLY A 53 -11.60 12.38 -29.84
N ALA A 54 -11.26 12.05 -31.08
CA ALA A 54 -9.96 11.45 -31.43
C ALA A 54 -8.76 12.37 -31.15
N SER A 55 -8.89 13.66 -31.49
CA SER A 55 -7.78 14.61 -31.33
C SER A 55 -7.41 14.81 -29.86
N LEU A 56 -8.39 15.10 -29.00
CA LEU A 56 -8.14 15.33 -27.58
C LEU A 56 -7.71 14.04 -26.88
N PHE A 57 -8.32 12.90 -27.23
CA PHE A 57 -7.92 11.60 -26.72
C PHE A 57 -6.47 11.25 -27.08
N GLY A 58 -6.04 11.58 -28.32
CA GLY A 58 -4.65 11.37 -28.76
C GLY A 58 -3.65 12.18 -27.92
N TRP A 59 -3.90 13.47 -27.70
CA TRP A 59 -3.06 14.32 -26.86
C TRP A 59 -3.03 13.85 -25.40
N LEU A 60 -4.17 13.50 -24.84
CA LEU A 60 -4.27 12.97 -23.48
C LEU A 60 -3.49 11.68 -23.32
N THR A 61 -3.64 10.74 -24.26
CA THR A 61 -2.93 9.45 -24.20
C THR A 61 -1.42 9.64 -24.34
N TYR A 62 -0.97 10.56 -25.18
CA TYR A 62 0.43 10.90 -25.31
C TYR A 62 1.01 11.46 -23.98
N ALA A 63 0.32 12.43 -23.37
CA ALA A 63 0.73 13.02 -22.10
C ALA A 63 0.77 11.98 -20.97
N LEU A 64 -0.27 11.15 -20.88
CA LEU A 64 -0.35 10.10 -19.86
C LEU A 64 0.69 8.99 -20.06
N LYS A 65 0.99 8.61 -21.31
CA LYS A 65 2.07 7.68 -21.60
C LYS A 65 3.41 8.24 -21.15
N THR A 66 3.67 9.51 -21.42
CA THR A 66 4.90 10.17 -20.97
C THR A 66 4.98 10.19 -19.45
N ALA A 67 3.90 10.56 -18.75
CA ALA A 67 3.85 10.52 -17.29
C ALA A 67 4.05 9.10 -16.74
N HIS A 68 3.45 8.09 -17.38
CA HIS A 68 3.60 6.68 -17.00
C HIS A 68 5.05 6.21 -17.08
N ASN A 69 5.72 6.49 -18.20
CA ASN A 69 7.11 6.08 -18.43
C ASN A 69 8.07 6.78 -17.47
N PHE A 70 7.78 8.02 -17.05
CA PHE A 70 8.56 8.71 -16.03
C PHE A 70 8.28 8.20 -14.60
N ALA A 71 7.01 7.97 -14.28
CA ALA A 71 6.61 7.50 -12.96
C ALA A 71 7.05 6.06 -12.69
N GLY A 72 7.18 5.22 -13.74
CA GLY A 72 7.57 3.82 -13.63
C GLY A 72 8.90 3.59 -12.89
N PRO A 73 10.02 4.18 -13.34
CA PRO A 73 11.30 4.08 -12.65
C PRO A 73 11.27 4.65 -11.22
N VAL A 74 10.56 5.75 -10.99
CA VAL A 74 10.39 6.34 -9.65
C VAL A 74 9.62 5.39 -8.74
N PHE A 75 8.56 4.77 -9.27
CA PHE A 75 7.81 3.74 -8.56
C PHE A 75 8.70 2.53 -8.23
N ALA A 76 9.53 2.07 -9.17
CA ALA A 76 10.45 0.97 -8.94
C ALA A 76 11.40 1.23 -7.77
N VAL A 77 12.00 2.42 -7.72
CA VAL A 77 12.87 2.83 -6.61
C VAL A 77 12.07 2.91 -5.30
N SER A 78 10.91 3.57 -5.31
CA SER A 78 10.08 3.71 -4.12
C SER A 78 9.56 2.36 -3.60
N LEU A 79 9.27 1.41 -4.50
CA LEU A 79 8.87 0.05 -4.13
C LEU A 79 9.99 -0.69 -3.38
N VAL A 80 11.23 -0.59 -3.88
CA VAL A 80 12.40 -1.16 -3.19
C VAL A 80 12.56 -0.53 -1.80
N VAL A 81 12.42 0.79 -1.69
CA VAL A 81 12.49 1.49 -0.39
C VAL A 81 11.40 0.97 0.55
N VAL A 82 10.15 0.81 0.09
CA VAL A 82 9.06 0.25 0.89
C VAL A 82 9.37 -1.19 1.32
N ILE A 83 9.84 -2.04 0.41
CA ILE A 83 10.20 -3.43 0.74
C ILE A 83 11.28 -3.46 1.82
N VAL A 84 12.39 -2.74 1.64
CA VAL A 84 13.50 -2.72 2.59
C VAL A 84 13.06 -2.15 3.96
N THR A 85 12.22 -1.11 3.94
CA THR A 85 11.73 -0.46 5.16
C THR A 85 10.87 -1.39 6.00
N PHE A 86 9.99 -2.16 5.37
CA PHE A 86 8.95 -2.92 6.09
C PHE A 86 9.16 -4.42 6.15
N ILE A 87 10.16 -4.99 5.45
CA ILE A 87 10.35 -6.44 5.36
C ILE A 87 10.48 -7.12 6.73
N LYS A 88 11.20 -6.50 7.68
CA LYS A 88 11.42 -7.04 9.02
C LYS A 88 10.12 -7.15 9.83
N ASP A 89 9.21 -6.21 9.66
CA ASP A 89 7.94 -6.17 10.39
C ASP A 89 6.88 -7.11 9.77
N ASN A 90 7.09 -7.53 8.52
CA ASN A 90 6.19 -8.40 7.78
C ASN A 90 6.59 -9.89 7.80
N VAL A 91 7.61 -10.26 8.58
CA VAL A 91 7.95 -11.68 8.81
C VAL A 91 6.79 -12.38 9.53
N PRO A 92 6.45 -13.62 9.15
CA PRO A 92 5.43 -14.41 9.85
C PRO A 92 5.71 -14.50 11.36
N GLN A 93 4.68 -14.31 12.16
CA GLN A 93 4.75 -14.28 13.62
C GLN A 93 3.66 -15.15 14.25
N ARG A 94 3.82 -15.42 15.55
CA ARG A 94 2.80 -16.13 16.33
C ARG A 94 1.46 -15.38 16.24
N GLY A 95 0.39 -16.13 15.98
CA GLY A 95 -0.96 -15.60 15.87
C GLY A 95 -1.41 -15.32 14.44
N ASP A 96 -0.50 -15.22 13.45
CA ASP A 96 -0.86 -14.92 12.05
C ASP A 96 -1.81 -15.98 11.45
N LEU A 97 -1.55 -17.26 11.70
CA LEU A 97 -2.43 -18.34 11.22
C LEU A 97 -3.82 -18.30 11.90
N THR A 98 -3.86 -18.00 13.20
CA THR A 98 -5.13 -17.83 13.92
C THR A 98 -5.90 -16.64 13.38
N TRP A 99 -5.20 -15.54 13.08
CA TRP A 99 -5.79 -14.35 12.49
C TRP A 99 -6.41 -14.67 11.11
N LEU A 100 -5.68 -15.39 10.25
CA LEU A 100 -6.19 -15.82 8.93
C LEU A 100 -7.40 -16.76 9.07
N ALA A 101 -7.31 -17.77 9.95
CA ALA A 101 -8.40 -18.73 10.16
C ALA A 101 -9.70 -18.06 10.65
N LYS A 102 -9.57 -16.97 11.41
CA LYS A 102 -10.72 -16.18 11.92
C LYS A 102 -11.10 -15.00 11.03
N GLY A 103 -10.43 -14.84 9.87
CA GLY A 103 -10.63 -13.69 8.96
C GLY A 103 -10.44 -12.34 9.63
N GLY A 104 -9.50 -12.24 10.61
CA GLY A 104 -9.26 -11.01 11.35
C GLY A 104 -10.40 -10.57 12.26
N GLY A 105 -11.35 -11.45 12.55
CA GLY A 105 -12.55 -11.12 13.33
C GLY A 105 -13.72 -10.60 12.50
N MET A 106 -13.58 -10.46 11.18
CA MET A 106 -14.65 -9.94 10.29
C MET A 106 -15.94 -10.76 10.33
N PHE A 107 -15.83 -12.08 10.59
CA PHE A 107 -16.97 -12.98 10.57
C PHE A 107 -17.54 -13.33 11.95
N GLY A 108 -16.90 -12.88 13.04
CA GLY A 108 -17.28 -13.28 14.39
C GLY A 108 -17.39 -12.15 15.42
N GLY A 109 -17.14 -10.90 15.03
CA GLY A 109 -17.26 -9.73 15.90
C GLY A 109 -16.23 -9.65 17.06
N THR A 110 -15.33 -10.62 17.17
CA THR A 110 -14.23 -10.59 18.15
C THR A 110 -12.93 -10.29 17.45
N GLU A 111 -12.29 -9.21 17.87
CA GLU A 111 -10.96 -8.83 17.40
C GLU A 111 -9.95 -9.94 17.67
N VAL A 112 -9.08 -10.21 16.71
CA VAL A 112 -8.01 -11.21 16.83
C VAL A 112 -6.68 -10.49 17.06
N PRO A 113 -6.00 -10.75 18.21
CA PRO A 113 -4.76 -10.07 18.53
C PRO A 113 -3.70 -10.26 17.44
N SER A 114 -2.99 -9.21 17.11
CA SER A 114 -1.87 -9.23 16.17
C SER A 114 -0.73 -8.35 16.66
N HIS A 115 0.44 -8.50 16.03
CA HIS A 115 1.58 -7.62 16.23
C HIS A 115 1.38 -6.29 15.46
N ARG A 116 2.44 -5.51 15.27
CA ARG A 116 2.38 -4.21 14.58
C ARG A 116 1.71 -4.29 13.21
N PHE A 117 1.90 -5.41 12.49
CA PHE A 117 1.18 -5.76 11.27
C PHE A 117 0.40 -7.05 11.49
N ASN A 118 -0.86 -7.06 11.09
CA ASN A 118 -1.69 -8.27 11.10
C ASN A 118 -1.42 -9.13 9.86
N ALA A 119 -1.93 -10.37 9.86
CA ALA A 119 -1.66 -11.30 8.77
C ALA A 119 -2.25 -10.85 7.41
N GLY A 120 -3.31 -10.07 7.39
CA GLY A 120 -3.85 -9.47 6.16
C GLY A 120 -2.91 -8.40 5.58
N GLU A 121 -2.35 -7.53 6.42
CA GLU A 121 -1.34 -6.54 6.02
C GLU A 121 -0.05 -7.22 5.53
N LYS A 122 0.38 -8.30 6.21
CA LYS A 122 1.52 -9.14 5.76
C LYS A 122 1.24 -9.83 4.43
N GLY A 123 0.03 -10.34 4.23
CA GLY A 123 -0.40 -10.91 2.96
C GLY A 123 -0.34 -9.89 1.81
N LEU A 124 -0.83 -8.67 2.05
CA LEU A 124 -0.71 -7.57 1.09
C LEU A 124 0.76 -7.24 0.80
N PHE A 125 1.61 -7.19 1.81
CA PHE A 125 3.04 -6.92 1.63
C PHE A 125 3.71 -8.00 0.77
N TRP A 126 3.58 -9.27 1.11
CA TRP A 126 4.27 -10.35 0.39
C TRP A 126 3.70 -10.62 -0.99
N VAL A 127 2.38 -10.62 -1.13
CA VAL A 127 1.74 -10.91 -2.42
C VAL A 127 1.62 -9.65 -3.27
N GLY A 128 1.02 -8.58 -2.72
CA GLY A 128 0.75 -7.35 -3.46
C GLY A 128 2.01 -6.53 -3.75
N VAL A 129 2.79 -6.22 -2.71
CA VAL A 129 3.98 -5.35 -2.84
C VAL A 129 5.17 -6.14 -3.38
N PHE A 130 5.52 -7.27 -2.77
CA PHE A 130 6.73 -8.01 -3.14
C PHE A 130 6.54 -8.77 -4.46
N VAL A 131 5.63 -9.75 -4.53
CA VAL A 131 5.49 -10.61 -5.71
C VAL A 131 4.90 -9.85 -6.89
N ILE A 132 3.70 -9.33 -6.77
CA ILE A 132 3.01 -8.65 -7.88
C ILE A 132 3.74 -7.35 -8.22
N GLY A 133 4.20 -6.59 -7.23
CA GLY A 133 4.97 -5.38 -7.43
C GLY A 133 6.26 -5.59 -8.23
N LEU A 134 7.03 -6.64 -7.93
CA LEU A 134 8.22 -6.97 -8.73
C LEU A 134 7.87 -7.37 -10.17
N VAL A 135 6.79 -8.13 -10.36
CA VAL A 135 6.35 -8.50 -11.72
C VAL A 135 5.94 -7.25 -12.52
N VAL A 136 5.18 -6.34 -11.92
CA VAL A 136 4.77 -5.07 -12.55
C VAL A 136 5.99 -4.21 -12.88
N VAL A 137 6.94 -4.07 -11.94
CA VAL A 137 8.16 -3.27 -12.14
C VAL A 137 9.03 -3.86 -13.24
N VAL A 138 9.38 -5.15 -13.14
CA VAL A 138 10.26 -5.79 -14.12
C VAL A 138 9.67 -5.76 -15.53
N SER A 139 8.37 -6.10 -15.66
CA SER A 139 7.69 -6.04 -16.96
C SER A 139 7.55 -4.60 -17.49
N GLY A 140 7.33 -3.62 -16.61
CA GLY A 140 7.27 -2.20 -16.98
C GLY A 140 8.62 -1.66 -17.47
N LEU A 141 9.69 -1.94 -16.73
CA LEU A 141 11.07 -1.56 -17.15
C LEU A 141 11.48 -2.25 -18.46
N PHE A 142 11.00 -3.48 -18.70
CA PHE A 142 11.19 -4.15 -19.99
C PHE A 142 10.46 -3.41 -21.12
N LEU A 143 9.20 -3.05 -20.91
CA LEU A 143 8.39 -2.31 -21.88
C LEU A 143 8.95 -0.94 -22.22
N ASP A 144 9.55 -0.29 -21.24
CA ASP A 144 10.22 1.01 -21.39
C ASP A 144 11.67 0.87 -21.90
N LYS A 145 12.10 -0.38 -22.22
CA LYS A 145 13.41 -0.73 -22.76
C LYS A 145 14.59 -0.31 -21.87
N LEU A 146 14.38 -0.29 -20.58
CA LEU A 146 15.39 0.09 -19.60
C LEU A 146 16.22 -1.09 -19.08
N LEU A 147 15.84 -2.33 -19.42
CA LEU A 147 16.60 -3.52 -19.05
C LEU A 147 17.65 -3.84 -20.12
N PRO A 148 18.94 -3.89 -19.78
CA PRO A 148 20.01 -4.23 -20.72
C PRO A 148 20.00 -5.71 -21.09
N GLY A 149 20.55 -6.05 -22.26
CA GLY A 149 20.76 -7.46 -22.69
C GLY A 149 19.58 -8.09 -23.42
N PHE A 150 18.50 -7.35 -23.67
CA PHE A 150 17.33 -7.82 -24.42
C PHE A 150 17.27 -7.22 -25.83
N THR A 151 16.72 -7.97 -26.78
CA THR A 151 16.52 -7.53 -28.18
C THR A 151 15.21 -6.81 -28.41
N PHE A 152 14.27 -6.92 -27.47
CA PHE A 152 12.94 -6.30 -27.51
C PHE A 152 12.17 -6.64 -28.80
N THR A 153 12.17 -7.91 -29.17
CA THR A 153 11.41 -8.39 -30.32
C THR A 153 9.92 -8.15 -30.14
N ARG A 154 9.15 -8.14 -31.26
CA ARG A 154 7.71 -7.95 -31.20
C ARG A 154 7.02 -8.99 -30.29
N GLY A 155 7.45 -10.25 -30.36
CA GLY A 155 6.88 -11.32 -29.53
C GLY A 155 7.15 -11.09 -28.04
N GLU A 156 8.38 -10.75 -27.66
CA GLU A 156 8.76 -10.43 -26.28
C GLU A 156 7.94 -9.25 -25.74
N MET A 157 7.80 -8.18 -26.53
CA MET A 157 7.04 -7.01 -26.15
C MET A 157 5.53 -7.32 -25.97
N GLN A 158 4.95 -8.19 -26.79
CA GLN A 158 3.56 -8.63 -26.64
C GLN A 158 3.35 -9.42 -25.34
N VAL A 159 4.23 -10.35 -25.03
CA VAL A 159 4.19 -11.11 -23.77
C VAL A 159 4.35 -10.17 -22.57
N ALA A 160 5.31 -9.25 -22.63
CA ALA A 160 5.54 -8.28 -21.57
C ALA A 160 4.30 -7.38 -21.34
N HIS A 161 3.62 -6.95 -22.40
CA HIS A 161 2.35 -6.20 -22.28
C HIS A 161 1.26 -7.00 -21.59
N MET A 162 1.08 -8.27 -21.94
CA MET A 162 0.09 -9.13 -21.28
C MET A 162 0.40 -9.33 -19.80
N VAL A 163 1.66 -9.65 -19.48
CA VAL A 163 2.10 -9.85 -18.09
C VAL A 163 1.95 -8.57 -17.28
N HIS A 164 2.41 -7.43 -17.82
CA HIS A 164 2.31 -6.14 -17.15
C HIS A 164 0.87 -5.74 -16.88
N SER A 165 0.00 -5.83 -17.88
CA SER A 165 -1.42 -5.47 -17.73
C SER A 165 -2.14 -6.37 -16.74
N ALA A 166 -1.93 -7.68 -16.80
CA ALA A 166 -2.55 -8.62 -15.87
C ALA A 166 -2.07 -8.38 -14.42
N ALA A 167 -0.75 -8.24 -14.22
CA ALA A 167 -0.19 -7.97 -12.91
C ALA A 167 -0.64 -6.60 -12.36
N ALA A 168 -0.70 -5.57 -13.22
CA ALA A 168 -1.20 -4.24 -12.84
C ALA A 168 -2.66 -4.28 -12.39
N ILE A 169 -3.55 -5.02 -13.07
CA ILE A 169 -4.95 -5.19 -12.66
C ILE A 169 -5.04 -5.89 -11.30
N LEU A 170 -4.26 -6.94 -11.07
CA LEU A 170 -4.21 -7.62 -9.78
C LEU A 170 -3.72 -6.68 -8.67
N MET A 171 -2.67 -5.90 -8.94
CA MET A 171 -2.13 -4.92 -7.99
C MET A 171 -3.15 -3.81 -7.67
N MET A 172 -3.81 -3.27 -8.69
CA MET A 172 -4.89 -2.28 -8.50
C MET A 172 -6.01 -2.84 -7.64
N THR A 173 -6.43 -4.07 -7.87
CA THR A 173 -7.49 -4.73 -7.08
C THR A 173 -7.08 -4.89 -5.62
N ALA A 174 -5.87 -5.37 -5.36
CA ALA A 174 -5.34 -5.52 -4.00
C ALA A 174 -5.23 -4.16 -3.28
N PHE A 175 -4.76 -3.13 -3.98
CA PHE A 175 -4.59 -1.81 -3.38
C PHE A 175 -5.89 -1.02 -3.23
N LEU A 176 -6.91 -1.27 -4.04
CA LEU A 176 -8.27 -0.77 -3.76
C LEU A 176 -8.79 -1.31 -2.43
N GLY A 177 -8.59 -2.61 -2.18
CA GLY A 177 -8.91 -3.21 -0.88
C GLY A 177 -8.10 -2.58 0.27
N HIS A 178 -6.81 -2.33 0.06
CA HIS A 178 -5.94 -1.66 1.04
C HIS A 178 -6.41 -0.23 1.33
N ILE A 179 -6.72 0.55 0.31
CA ILE A 179 -7.22 1.92 0.47
C ILE A 179 -8.55 1.91 1.22
N TYR A 180 -9.47 1.02 0.84
CA TYR A 180 -10.75 0.86 1.53
C TYR A 180 -10.55 0.54 3.01
N MET A 181 -9.74 -0.47 3.34
CA MET A 181 -9.49 -0.83 4.74
C MET A 181 -8.78 0.27 5.51
N GLY A 182 -7.82 0.95 4.89
CA GLY A 182 -7.07 2.04 5.51
C GLY A 182 -7.87 3.34 5.72
N THR A 183 -9.00 3.52 5.02
CA THR A 183 -9.80 4.76 5.08
C THR A 183 -11.19 4.57 5.67
N LEU A 184 -11.97 3.64 5.10
CA LEU A 184 -13.38 3.42 5.42
C LEU A 184 -13.63 2.14 6.22
N GLY A 185 -12.89 1.07 5.90
CA GLY A 185 -13.12 -0.25 6.45
C GLY A 185 -12.73 -0.37 7.93
N MET A 186 -11.64 0.25 8.34
CA MET A 186 -11.15 0.25 9.72
C MET A 186 -11.11 1.67 10.27
N LYS A 187 -11.99 1.98 11.23
CA LYS A 187 -12.07 3.31 11.83
C LYS A 187 -10.77 3.68 12.56
N GLY A 188 -10.19 4.84 12.23
CA GLY A 188 -8.96 5.34 12.85
C GLY A 188 -7.64 4.90 12.17
N ALA A 189 -7.67 3.91 11.27
CA ALA A 189 -6.47 3.40 10.60
C ALA A 189 -5.72 4.48 9.81
N PHE A 190 -6.44 5.36 9.10
CA PHE A 190 -5.84 6.45 8.32
C PHE A 190 -4.96 7.38 9.15
N SER A 191 -5.29 7.58 10.43
CA SER A 191 -4.50 8.42 11.35
C SER A 191 -3.03 7.98 11.39
N ALA A 192 -2.76 6.67 11.39
CA ALA A 192 -1.42 6.12 11.40
C ALA A 192 -0.56 6.62 10.22
N MET A 193 -1.11 6.61 8.99
CA MET A 193 -0.38 7.10 7.81
C MET A 193 -0.40 8.62 7.66
N ARG A 194 -1.43 9.30 8.15
CA ARG A 194 -1.53 10.76 8.12
C ARG A 194 -0.60 11.42 9.12
N THR A 195 -0.63 10.98 10.37
CA THR A 195 0.08 11.64 11.47
C THR A 195 1.28 10.85 12.01
N GLY A 196 1.31 9.54 11.80
CA GLY A 196 2.25 8.60 12.39
C GLY A 196 1.71 7.92 13.65
N TYR A 197 0.60 8.42 14.22
CA TYR A 197 0.11 8.04 15.53
C TYR A 197 -1.26 7.39 15.49
N VAL A 198 -1.48 6.47 16.43
CA VAL A 198 -2.77 5.89 16.75
C VAL A 198 -3.07 6.07 18.23
N ASP A 199 -4.35 5.98 18.62
CA ASP A 199 -4.73 5.94 20.04
C ASP A 199 -4.36 4.56 20.64
N GLU A 200 -4.05 4.53 21.94
CA GLU A 200 -3.74 3.27 22.64
C GLU A 200 -4.94 2.30 22.63
N ALA A 201 -6.17 2.79 22.70
CA ALA A 201 -7.36 1.96 22.59
C ALA A 201 -7.42 1.28 21.21
N TRP A 202 -7.16 2.04 20.14
CA TRP A 202 -7.08 1.51 18.79
C TRP A 202 -5.99 0.41 18.65
N ALA A 203 -4.83 0.64 19.25
CA ALA A 203 -3.74 -0.33 19.22
C ALA A 203 -4.10 -1.63 19.96
N ARG A 204 -4.80 -1.54 21.09
CA ARG A 204 -5.29 -2.70 21.83
C ARG A 204 -6.34 -3.48 21.05
N GLU A 205 -7.27 -2.77 20.43
CA GLU A 205 -8.36 -3.36 19.67
C GLU A 205 -7.86 -4.12 18.44
N HIS A 206 -6.98 -3.52 17.63
CA HIS A 206 -6.56 -4.09 16.34
C HIS A 206 -5.20 -4.80 16.35
N HIS A 207 -4.32 -4.48 17.31
CA HIS A 207 -2.96 -4.96 17.40
C HIS A 207 -2.58 -5.32 18.84
N GLY A 208 -3.37 -6.19 19.47
CA GLY A 208 -3.29 -6.51 20.90
C GLY A 208 -1.89 -6.91 21.38
N PHE A 209 -1.19 -7.80 20.67
CA PHE A 209 0.17 -8.22 21.03
C PHE A 209 1.17 -7.05 20.95
N TRP A 210 1.04 -6.18 19.94
CA TRP A 210 1.87 -4.98 19.85
C TRP A 210 1.62 -4.00 21.00
N ALA A 211 0.36 -3.78 21.37
CA ALA A 211 -0.03 -2.93 22.48
C ALA A 211 0.47 -3.48 23.83
N GLU A 212 0.43 -4.80 24.01
CA GLU A 212 0.97 -5.48 25.21
C GLU A 212 2.49 -5.32 25.31
N ASP A 213 3.22 -5.48 24.21
CA ASP A 213 4.69 -5.33 24.19
C ASP A 213 5.12 -3.88 24.52
N ILE A 214 4.34 -2.88 24.07
CA ILE A 214 4.56 -1.47 24.45
C ILE A 214 4.27 -1.26 25.95
N ARG A 215 3.16 -1.79 26.45
CA ARG A 215 2.78 -1.66 27.87
C ARG A 215 3.81 -2.34 28.80
N ALA A 216 4.34 -3.47 28.37
CA ALA A 216 5.37 -4.20 29.09
C ALA A 216 6.77 -3.55 28.98
N GLY A 217 6.92 -2.45 28.23
CA GLY A 217 8.18 -1.76 28.02
C GLY A 217 9.20 -2.49 27.13
N LYS A 218 8.77 -3.55 26.42
CA LYS A 218 9.64 -4.30 25.49
C LYS A 218 9.97 -3.52 24.23
N ILE A 219 9.03 -2.68 23.79
CA ILE A 219 9.17 -1.77 22.63
C ILE A 219 8.72 -0.37 23.02
N PRO A 220 9.35 0.69 22.48
CA PRO A 220 8.99 2.07 22.82
C PRO A 220 7.65 2.47 22.18
N ALA A 221 6.85 3.26 22.92
CA ALA A 221 5.63 3.88 22.39
C ALA A 221 5.95 4.99 21.39
N GLN A 222 7.10 5.62 21.51
CA GLN A 222 7.68 6.61 20.58
C GLN A 222 8.90 5.98 19.91
N ARG A 223 8.91 5.89 18.59
CA ARG A 223 9.96 5.22 17.79
C ARG A 223 10.95 6.20 17.16
N SER A 224 10.50 7.40 16.85
CA SER A 224 11.35 8.46 16.29
C SER A 224 11.90 9.38 17.40
N PRO A 225 13.17 9.78 17.33
CA PRO A 225 13.79 10.58 18.39
C PRO A 225 13.30 12.03 18.46
N GLN A 226 12.64 12.54 17.44
CA GLN A 226 12.32 13.97 17.28
C GLN A 226 10.82 14.29 17.20
N ALA A 227 9.94 13.31 17.22
CA ALA A 227 8.53 13.57 17.08
C ALA A 227 7.85 13.66 18.45
N SER A 228 7.40 14.85 18.82
CA SER A 228 6.44 14.96 19.92
C SER A 228 5.09 14.43 19.47
N PRO A 229 4.40 13.58 20.25
CA PRO A 229 3.06 13.13 19.91
C PRO A 229 2.14 14.36 19.81
N PRO A 230 1.20 14.39 18.85
CA PRO A 230 0.24 15.47 18.74
C PRO A 230 -0.56 15.55 20.04
N LEU A 231 -0.67 16.75 20.59
CA LEU A 231 -1.48 17.01 21.79
C LEU A 231 -2.92 16.56 21.55
N ALA A 232 -3.53 15.90 22.53
CA ALA A 232 -4.89 15.37 22.47
C ALA A 232 -6.00 16.42 22.17
N LYS A 233 -5.66 17.71 22.21
CA LYS A 233 -6.56 18.86 22.00
C LYS A 233 -6.62 19.36 20.53
N GLN A 234 -6.05 18.68 19.57
CA GLN A 234 -6.05 19.13 18.16
C GLN A 234 -6.95 18.25 17.26
N LEU A 235 -8.00 17.70 17.84
CA LEU A 235 -9.09 17.04 17.09
C LEU A 235 -10.39 17.78 17.32
#